data_4c7496dac2f3815ca3bd15df9ad623b6
#
_entry.id   4c7496dac2f3815ca3bd15df9ad623b6
#
_cell.length_a   1.000
_cell.length_b   1.000
_cell.length_c   1.000
_cell.angle_alpha   90.00
_cell.angle_beta   90.00
_cell.angle_gamma   90.00
#
_symmetry.space_group_name_H-M   'P 1'
#
loop_
_entity.id
_entity.type
_entity.pdbx_description
1 polymer ?
#
loop_
_entity_poly.entity_id
_entity_poly.type
_entity_poly.pdbx_seq_one_letter_code
_entity_poly.pdbx_strand_id
1 'polypeptide(L)'
;RLVVFSDEGAGVLSQETYFGALLVIVPVYMVLYSVLNLYKSKRYSSNVREIFDIVRANSIGLLLFFVALYIVNEPNFSRSMIFIFGALNTLFMILMRSFIRVGLRNVRKKGYNRKYILLVGYSRAAEEYIDRIMANPEWGYVVRAILDDTVPAGTMYRGVKVVGRIDNLYYVLPENKLDEIAITLSLKDYDRLEEIVAFCEKSGVHTKFVPDYNSVIPTRPYTEDLYGLPVINIRRVPLTNTLNWVIKRIVDIIGAIVAIIIFSPIMIISAIL
;
A
#
# COMPACT_ATOMS: atom_id res chain seq x y z
N ARG A 1 -32.07 16.95 1.16
CA ARG A 1 -33.04 17.27 2.23
C ARG A 1 -34.43 17.53 1.66
N LEU A 2 -34.57 18.25 0.56
CA LEU A 2 -35.86 18.56 -0.10
C LEU A 2 -36.66 17.32 -0.52
N VAL A 3 -35.99 16.20 -0.79
CA VAL A 3 -36.67 14.98 -1.29
C VAL A 3 -36.81 13.89 -0.21
N VAL A 4 -35.91 13.88 0.79
CA VAL A 4 -35.79 12.75 1.75
C VAL A 4 -36.23 13.14 3.17
N PHE A 5 -36.14 14.40 3.57
CA PHE A 5 -36.42 14.85 4.93
C PHE A 5 -37.20 16.16 4.91
N SER A 6 -38.52 16.07 4.77
CA SER A 6 -39.44 17.19 4.94
C SER A 6 -39.79 17.32 6.42
N ASP A 7 -38.96 17.93 7.23
CA ASP A 7 -39.32 18.39 8.58
C ASP A 7 -39.80 19.84 8.48
N GLU A 8 -41.08 20.04 8.72
CA GLU A 8 -41.78 21.33 8.63
C GLU A 8 -41.33 22.38 9.68
N GLY A 9 -40.31 22.14 10.47
CA GLY A 9 -39.89 23.02 11.58
C GLY A 9 -38.43 23.52 11.56
N ALA A 10 -37.56 22.96 10.77
CA ALA A 10 -36.16 23.39 10.74
C ALA A 10 -35.92 24.28 9.51
N GLY A 11 -35.34 25.47 9.70
CA GLY A 11 -35.03 26.41 8.63
C GLY A 11 -34.30 25.69 7.49
N VAL A 12 -34.93 25.62 6.33
CA VAL A 12 -34.36 25.00 5.14
C VAL A 12 -33.23 25.93 4.62
N LEU A 13 -31.99 25.47 4.69
CA LEU A 13 -30.87 26.18 4.10
C LEU A 13 -31.10 26.39 2.60
N SER A 14 -30.75 27.55 2.09
CA SER A 14 -30.86 27.86 0.67
C SER A 14 -30.02 26.91 -0.17
N GLN A 15 -30.41 26.65 -1.43
CA GLN A 15 -29.60 25.88 -2.36
C GLN A 15 -28.20 26.47 -2.53
N GLU A 16 -28.07 27.79 -2.47
CA GLU A 16 -26.81 28.51 -2.58
C GLU A 16 -25.82 28.11 -1.47
N THR A 17 -26.28 27.92 -0.23
CA THR A 17 -25.45 27.49 0.90
C THR A 17 -24.89 26.08 0.67
N TYR A 18 -25.70 25.16 0.13
CA TYR A 18 -25.22 23.81 -0.20
C TYR A 18 -24.22 23.81 -1.36
N PHE A 19 -24.44 24.62 -2.40
CA PHE A 19 -23.48 24.78 -3.49
C PHE A 19 -22.18 25.45 -2.99
N GLY A 20 -22.28 26.46 -2.13
CA GLY A 20 -21.12 27.07 -1.48
C GLY A 20 -20.31 26.06 -0.66
N ALA A 21 -20.99 25.21 0.12
CA ALA A 21 -20.34 24.14 0.86
C ALA A 21 -19.61 23.13 -0.07
N LEU A 22 -20.21 22.76 -1.20
CA LEU A 22 -19.56 21.87 -2.18
C LEU A 22 -18.30 22.49 -2.79
N LEU A 23 -18.30 23.81 -3.08
CA LEU A 23 -17.11 24.52 -3.60
C LEU A 23 -15.94 24.47 -2.61
N VAL A 24 -16.20 24.38 -1.32
CA VAL A 24 -15.15 24.25 -0.30
C VAL A 24 -14.78 22.78 -0.06
N ILE A 25 -15.76 21.90 0.06
CA ILE A 25 -15.54 20.48 0.39
C ILE A 25 -14.71 19.78 -0.69
N VAL A 26 -15.01 20.01 -1.97
CA VAL A 26 -14.33 19.32 -3.08
C VAL A 26 -12.82 19.58 -3.07
N PRO A 27 -12.33 20.83 -3.05
CA PRO A 27 -10.89 21.10 -2.96
C PRO A 27 -10.25 20.52 -1.68
N VAL A 28 -10.93 20.59 -0.53
CA VAL A 28 -10.43 20.03 0.72
C VAL A 28 -10.21 18.50 0.58
N TYR A 29 -11.18 17.77 0.02
CA TYR A 29 -11.01 16.35 -0.23
C TYR A 29 -9.93 16.04 -1.26
N MET A 30 -9.78 16.86 -2.31
CA MET A 30 -8.69 16.70 -3.28
C MET A 30 -7.31 16.83 -2.63
N VAL A 31 -7.12 17.86 -1.80
CA VAL A 31 -5.89 18.06 -1.04
C VAL A 31 -5.66 16.89 -0.07
N LEU A 32 -6.68 16.49 0.68
CA LEU A 32 -6.62 15.40 1.63
C LEU A 32 -6.22 14.08 0.96
N TYR A 33 -6.81 13.74 -0.17
CA TYR A 33 -6.47 12.54 -0.93
C TYR A 33 -5.05 12.61 -1.50
N SER A 34 -4.56 13.79 -1.86
CA SER A 34 -3.18 14.00 -2.30
C SER A 34 -2.19 13.78 -1.14
N VAL A 35 -2.42 14.40 0.00
CA VAL A 35 -1.59 14.27 1.20
C VAL A 35 -1.53 12.82 1.70
N LEU A 36 -2.66 12.11 1.68
CA LEU A 36 -2.74 10.70 2.07
C LEU A 36 -2.28 9.74 0.96
N ASN A 37 -1.68 10.24 -0.13
CA ASN A 37 -1.15 9.44 -1.23
C ASN A 37 -2.15 8.49 -1.89
N LEU A 38 -3.44 8.84 -1.89
CA LEU A 38 -4.44 8.04 -2.56
C LEU A 38 -4.30 8.11 -4.09
N TYR A 39 -3.73 9.16 -4.66
CA TYR A 39 -3.50 9.28 -6.11
C TYR A 39 -2.28 8.49 -6.62
N LYS A 40 -1.41 7.99 -5.73
CA LYS A 40 -0.27 7.18 -6.17
C LYS A 40 -0.72 5.83 -6.72
N SER A 41 -0.12 5.44 -7.84
CA SER A 41 -0.40 4.13 -8.47
C SER A 41 0.07 2.99 -7.56
N LYS A 42 -0.86 2.17 -7.11
CA LYS A 42 -0.60 1.01 -6.21
C LYS A 42 -0.82 -0.30 -6.98
N ARG A 43 0.08 -0.65 -7.95
CA ARG A 43 -0.08 -1.84 -8.82
C ARG A 43 -0.15 -3.16 -8.05
N TYR A 44 0.60 -3.28 -6.96
CA TYR A 44 0.73 -4.50 -6.13
C TYR A 44 0.18 -4.36 -4.70
N SER A 45 -0.59 -3.30 -4.42
CA SER A 45 -1.20 -3.14 -3.11
C SER A 45 -2.40 -4.07 -2.92
N SER A 46 -2.59 -4.54 -1.68
CA SER A 46 -3.78 -5.28 -1.27
C SER A 46 -5.04 -4.41 -1.36
N ASN A 47 -6.16 -5.02 -1.78
CA ASN A 47 -7.47 -4.36 -1.83
C ASN A 47 -7.89 -3.85 -0.44
N VAL A 48 -7.65 -4.66 0.60
CA VAL A 48 -8.02 -4.33 1.98
C VAL A 48 -7.32 -3.07 2.46
N ARG A 49 -6.01 -2.92 2.16
CA ARG A 49 -5.25 -1.72 2.55
C ARG A 49 -5.78 -0.47 1.86
N GLU A 50 -6.17 -0.59 0.60
CA GLU A 50 -6.72 0.56 -0.14
C GLU A 50 -8.08 0.99 0.41
N ILE A 51 -8.97 0.03 0.74
CA ILE A 51 -10.25 0.31 1.39
C ILE A 51 -10.03 1.03 2.73
N PHE A 52 -9.07 0.54 3.53
CA PHE A 52 -8.73 1.16 4.80
C PHE A 52 -8.22 2.61 4.62
N ASP A 53 -7.36 2.84 3.63
CA ASP A 53 -6.85 4.19 3.31
C ASP A 53 -8.00 5.13 2.90
N ILE A 54 -8.99 4.65 2.12
CA ILE A 54 -10.17 5.41 1.71
C ILE A 54 -11.05 5.75 2.93
N VAL A 55 -11.35 4.75 3.75
CA VAL A 55 -12.17 4.96 4.96
C VAL A 55 -11.51 5.96 5.89
N ARG A 56 -10.20 5.82 6.12
CA ARG A 56 -9.42 6.76 6.94
C ARG A 56 -9.47 8.17 6.39
N ALA A 57 -9.26 8.34 5.08
CA ALA A 57 -9.29 9.66 4.45
C ALA A 57 -10.67 10.32 4.55
N ASN A 58 -11.72 9.55 4.29
CA ASN A 58 -13.09 10.07 4.38
C ASN A 58 -13.51 10.39 5.82
N SER A 59 -13.07 9.61 6.81
CA SER A 59 -13.31 9.91 8.22
C SER A 59 -12.64 11.22 8.65
N ILE A 60 -11.39 11.45 8.22
CA ILE A 60 -10.69 12.71 8.48
C ILE A 60 -11.40 13.88 7.77
N GLY A 61 -11.80 13.70 6.50
CA GLY A 61 -12.52 14.72 5.75
C GLY A 61 -13.87 15.08 6.39
N LEU A 62 -14.60 14.08 6.88
CA LEU A 62 -15.86 14.28 7.59
C LEU A 62 -15.64 15.08 8.89
N LEU A 63 -14.60 14.74 9.66
CA LEU A 63 -14.22 15.48 10.86
C LEU A 63 -13.89 16.94 10.55
N LEU A 64 -13.07 17.18 9.53
CA LEU A 64 -12.71 18.54 9.09
C LEU A 64 -13.96 19.32 8.66
N PHE A 65 -14.90 18.66 8.01
CA PHE A 65 -16.17 19.29 7.64
C PHE A 65 -17.02 19.69 8.85
N PHE A 66 -17.11 18.84 9.87
CA PHE A 66 -17.78 19.21 11.14
C PHE A 66 -17.10 20.40 11.81
N VAL A 67 -15.78 20.42 11.86
CA VAL A 67 -15.02 21.56 12.43
C VAL A 67 -15.27 22.85 11.63
N ALA A 68 -15.27 22.76 10.31
CA ALA A 68 -15.55 23.91 9.44
C ALA A 68 -16.96 24.48 9.70
N LEU A 69 -17.99 23.63 9.78
CA LEU A 69 -19.35 24.06 10.10
C LEU A 69 -19.46 24.70 11.47
N TYR A 70 -18.72 24.21 12.46
CA TYR A 70 -18.67 24.80 13.79
C TYR A 70 -18.03 26.20 13.76
N ILE A 71 -16.94 26.40 13.01
CA ILE A 71 -16.26 27.69 12.89
C ILE A 71 -17.14 28.72 12.17
N VAL A 72 -17.82 28.30 11.10
CA VAL A 72 -18.73 29.18 10.31
C VAL A 72 -20.02 29.47 11.07
N ASN A 73 -20.27 28.77 12.19
CA ASN A 73 -21.46 28.93 13.02
C ASN A 73 -22.77 28.72 12.26
N GLU A 74 -22.82 27.65 11.42
CA GLU A 74 -24.04 27.26 10.67
C GLU A 74 -24.79 26.14 11.42
N PRO A 75 -25.64 26.47 12.39
CA PRO A 75 -26.34 25.49 13.22
C PRO A 75 -27.44 24.71 12.46
N ASN A 76 -27.91 25.27 11.35
CA ASN A 76 -29.01 24.70 10.56
C ASN A 76 -28.58 23.61 9.58
N PHE A 77 -27.28 23.28 9.51
CA PHE A 77 -26.80 22.21 8.64
C PHE A 77 -27.21 20.84 9.18
N SER A 78 -27.91 20.06 8.37
CA SER A 78 -28.45 18.76 8.80
C SER A 78 -27.34 17.77 9.11
N ARG A 79 -27.22 17.33 10.36
CA ARG A 79 -26.26 16.31 10.80
C ARG A 79 -26.45 14.99 10.05
N SER A 80 -27.69 14.56 9.85
CA SER A 80 -28.00 13.34 9.10
C SER A 80 -27.50 13.41 7.65
N MET A 81 -27.61 14.58 7.01
CA MET A 81 -27.12 14.77 5.65
C MET A 81 -25.60 14.64 5.56
N ILE A 82 -24.86 15.12 6.56
CA ILE A 82 -23.39 15.00 6.61
C ILE A 82 -22.98 13.52 6.71
N PHE A 83 -23.64 12.75 7.58
CA PHE A 83 -23.36 11.31 7.71
C PHE A 83 -23.70 10.53 6.43
N ILE A 84 -24.85 10.84 5.82
CA ILE A 84 -25.26 10.23 4.54
C ILE A 84 -24.25 10.58 3.45
N PHE A 85 -23.84 11.85 3.35
CA PHE A 85 -22.80 12.28 2.42
C PHE A 85 -21.49 11.51 2.64
N GLY A 86 -21.01 11.42 3.88
CA GLY A 86 -19.80 10.69 4.22
C GLY A 86 -19.86 9.21 3.85
N ALA A 87 -20.99 8.56 4.14
CA ALA A 87 -21.22 7.16 3.80
C ALA A 87 -21.28 6.94 2.28
N LEU A 88 -22.06 7.76 1.58
CA LEU A 88 -22.20 7.67 0.12
C LEU A 88 -20.88 7.99 -0.60
N ASN A 89 -20.14 9.02 -0.17
CA ASN A 89 -18.83 9.37 -0.72
C ASN A 89 -17.84 8.21 -0.54
N THR A 90 -17.81 7.62 0.65
CA THR A 90 -16.94 6.47 0.94
C THR A 90 -17.29 5.27 0.07
N LEU A 91 -18.56 4.92 0.00
CA LEU A 91 -19.06 3.82 -0.83
C LEU A 91 -18.74 4.04 -2.31
N PHE A 92 -19.06 5.22 -2.83
CA PHE A 92 -18.79 5.58 -4.22
C PHE A 92 -17.30 5.51 -4.56
N MET A 93 -16.44 6.04 -3.68
CA MET A 93 -14.98 5.98 -3.86
C MET A 93 -14.46 4.54 -3.86
N ILE A 94 -14.95 3.67 -2.98
CA ILE A 94 -14.58 2.25 -2.96
C ILE A 94 -15.02 1.57 -4.26
N LEU A 95 -16.25 1.78 -4.69
CA LEU A 95 -16.80 1.18 -5.91
C LEU A 95 -16.04 1.67 -7.16
N MET A 96 -15.86 2.99 -7.31
CA MET A 96 -15.16 3.58 -8.44
C MET A 96 -13.71 3.07 -8.54
N ARG A 97 -12.98 3.04 -7.41
CA ARG A 97 -11.60 2.54 -7.40
C ARG A 97 -11.52 1.05 -7.68
N SER A 98 -12.45 0.26 -7.13
CA SER A 98 -12.53 -1.18 -7.42
C SER A 98 -12.80 -1.42 -8.90
N PHE A 99 -13.70 -0.67 -9.50
CA PHE A 99 -14.01 -0.75 -10.94
C PHE A 99 -12.78 -0.41 -11.80
N ILE A 100 -12.13 0.73 -11.52
CA ILE A 100 -10.91 1.14 -12.24
C ILE A 100 -9.81 0.08 -12.09
N ARG A 101 -9.62 -0.45 -10.90
CA ARG A 101 -8.62 -1.49 -10.63
C ARG A 101 -8.89 -2.77 -11.42
N VAL A 102 -10.13 -3.26 -11.39
CA VAL A 102 -10.51 -4.46 -12.16
C VAL A 102 -10.32 -4.23 -13.66
N GLY A 103 -10.74 -3.07 -14.17
CA GLY A 103 -10.53 -2.68 -15.55
C GLY A 103 -9.04 -2.67 -15.93
N LEU A 104 -8.20 -1.99 -15.13
CA LEU A 104 -6.76 -1.92 -15.39
C LEU A 104 -6.08 -3.29 -15.29
N ARG A 105 -6.48 -4.16 -14.35
CA ARG A 105 -5.96 -5.53 -14.24
C ARG A 105 -6.30 -6.34 -15.50
N ASN A 106 -7.52 -6.24 -15.99
CA ASN A 106 -7.95 -6.94 -17.20
C ASN A 106 -7.20 -6.43 -18.44
N VAL A 107 -7.01 -5.13 -18.57
CA VAL A 107 -6.25 -4.52 -19.66
C VAL A 107 -4.78 -4.98 -19.65
N ARG A 108 -4.16 -5.06 -18.46
CA ARG A 108 -2.78 -5.55 -18.29
C ARG A 108 -2.64 -7.04 -18.61
N LYS A 109 -3.60 -7.88 -18.20
CA LYS A 109 -3.61 -9.30 -18.58
C LYS A 109 -3.66 -9.49 -20.10
N LYS A 110 -4.36 -8.61 -20.83
CA LYS A 110 -4.41 -8.60 -22.29
C LYS A 110 -3.14 -8.05 -22.97
N GLY A 111 -2.14 -7.61 -22.19
CA GLY A 111 -0.86 -7.16 -22.70
C GLY A 111 -0.69 -5.64 -22.85
N TYR A 112 -1.70 -4.88 -22.55
CA TYR A 112 -1.61 -3.41 -22.59
C TYR A 112 -1.14 -2.83 -21.26
N ASN A 113 -0.61 -1.61 -21.27
CA ASN A 113 -0.10 -0.89 -20.09
C ASN A 113 0.90 -1.73 -19.27
N ARG A 114 1.77 -2.47 -19.98
CA ARG A 114 2.88 -3.24 -19.39
C ARG A 114 4.05 -2.32 -19.11
N LYS A 115 4.81 -2.65 -18.07
CA LYS A 115 6.09 -2.06 -17.73
C LYS A 115 7.18 -3.10 -17.92
N TYR A 116 8.24 -2.71 -18.61
CA TYR A 116 9.37 -3.56 -18.92
C TYR A 116 10.49 -3.34 -17.93
N ILE A 117 10.98 -4.44 -17.35
CA ILE A 117 12.00 -4.45 -16.31
C ILE A 117 13.25 -5.14 -16.83
N LEU A 118 14.40 -4.54 -16.56
CA LEU A 118 15.70 -5.16 -16.67
C LEU A 118 16.20 -5.57 -15.29
N LEU A 119 16.66 -6.81 -15.13
CA LEU A 119 17.33 -7.25 -13.91
C LEU A 119 18.84 -7.11 -14.07
N VAL A 120 19.48 -6.62 -13.02
CA VAL A 120 20.94 -6.52 -12.92
C VAL A 120 21.41 -7.39 -11.77
N GLY A 121 22.10 -8.47 -12.10
CA GLY A 121 22.51 -9.55 -11.21
C GLY A 121 21.56 -10.74 -11.24
N TYR A 122 22.13 -11.94 -11.48
CA TYR A 122 21.40 -13.20 -11.39
C TYR A 122 21.65 -13.82 -10.01
N SER A 123 20.65 -13.77 -9.17
CA SER A 123 20.69 -14.31 -7.81
C SER A 123 19.39 -15.00 -7.49
N ARG A 124 19.29 -15.61 -6.31
CA ARG A 124 18.03 -16.16 -5.82
C ARG A 124 16.93 -15.07 -5.72
N ALA A 125 17.31 -13.83 -5.39
CA ALA A 125 16.38 -12.71 -5.41
C ALA A 125 15.85 -12.42 -6.82
N ALA A 126 16.67 -12.57 -7.87
CA ALA A 126 16.23 -12.43 -9.25
C ALA A 126 15.19 -13.51 -9.62
N GLU A 127 15.46 -14.76 -9.27
CA GLU A 127 14.52 -15.87 -9.50
C GLU A 127 13.18 -15.66 -8.79
N GLU A 128 13.20 -15.33 -7.50
CA GLU A 128 11.99 -15.03 -6.72
C GLU A 128 11.24 -13.81 -7.29
N TYR A 129 11.97 -12.82 -7.81
CA TYR A 129 11.35 -11.64 -8.42
C TYR A 129 10.62 -12.01 -9.71
N ILE A 130 11.24 -12.81 -10.57
CA ILE A 130 10.63 -13.34 -11.81
C ILE A 130 9.40 -14.17 -11.47
N ASP A 131 9.51 -15.10 -10.52
CA ASP A 131 8.40 -15.95 -10.10
C ASP A 131 7.19 -15.15 -9.62
N ARG A 132 7.43 -14.10 -8.81
CA ARG A 132 6.35 -13.22 -8.34
C ARG A 132 5.68 -12.45 -9.45
N ILE A 133 6.44 -11.97 -10.43
CA ILE A 133 5.88 -11.25 -11.60
C ILE A 133 5.05 -12.21 -12.44
N MET A 134 5.55 -13.41 -12.71
CA MET A 134 4.85 -14.41 -13.52
C MET A 134 3.58 -14.93 -12.84
N ALA A 135 3.60 -15.06 -11.52
CA ALA A 135 2.43 -15.44 -10.74
C ALA A 135 1.32 -14.36 -10.72
N ASN A 136 1.66 -13.10 -11.07
CA ASN A 136 0.72 -11.96 -10.98
C ASN A 136 0.71 -11.12 -12.27
N PRO A 137 0.25 -11.68 -13.39
CA PRO A 137 0.26 -10.98 -14.69
C PRO A 137 -0.59 -9.70 -14.71
N GLU A 138 -1.55 -9.57 -13.78
CA GLU A 138 -2.39 -8.38 -13.61
C GLU A 138 -1.62 -7.15 -13.08
N TRP A 139 -0.40 -7.34 -12.55
CA TRP A 139 0.45 -6.20 -12.19
C TRP A 139 0.98 -5.48 -13.43
N GLY A 140 1.05 -6.20 -14.57
CA GLY A 140 1.48 -5.65 -15.84
C GLY A 140 2.98 -5.38 -15.90
N TYR A 141 3.79 -6.17 -15.19
CA TYR A 141 5.25 -6.15 -15.30
C TYR A 141 5.74 -7.29 -16.19
N VAL A 142 6.80 -7.04 -16.94
CA VAL A 142 7.47 -8.03 -17.80
C VAL A 142 8.95 -7.89 -17.62
N VAL A 143 9.62 -8.93 -17.18
CA VAL A 143 11.09 -8.99 -17.15
C VAL A 143 11.57 -9.30 -18.56
N ARG A 144 12.33 -8.36 -19.16
CA ARG A 144 12.83 -8.50 -20.52
C ARG A 144 14.11 -9.33 -20.60
N ALA A 145 15.02 -9.06 -19.70
CA ALA A 145 16.35 -9.67 -19.70
C ALA A 145 17.02 -9.55 -18.33
N ILE A 146 18.11 -10.29 -18.19
CA ILE A 146 19.00 -10.23 -17.03
C ILE A 146 20.40 -9.89 -17.55
N LEU A 147 21.12 -9.03 -16.84
CA LEU A 147 22.56 -8.80 -17.00
C LEU A 147 23.29 -9.39 -15.81
N ASP A 148 24.32 -10.17 -16.05
CA ASP A 148 25.13 -10.80 -14.99
C ASP A 148 26.56 -11.05 -15.46
N ASP A 149 27.54 -10.97 -14.55
CA ASP A 149 28.93 -11.18 -14.83
C ASP A 149 29.39 -12.61 -14.55
N THR A 150 28.70 -13.34 -13.69
CA THR A 150 29.07 -14.66 -13.20
C THR A 150 28.41 -15.77 -13.99
N VAL A 151 27.18 -15.52 -14.48
CA VAL A 151 26.39 -16.50 -15.23
C VAL A 151 26.54 -16.29 -16.72
N PRO A 152 26.82 -17.35 -17.50
CA PRO A 152 27.02 -17.26 -18.94
C PRO A 152 25.81 -16.65 -19.67
N ALA A 153 26.09 -15.79 -20.65
CA ALA A 153 25.07 -15.28 -21.56
C ALA A 153 24.41 -16.46 -22.31
N GLY A 154 23.06 -16.39 -22.39
CA GLY A 154 22.27 -17.47 -22.95
C GLY A 154 21.56 -18.34 -21.90
N THR A 155 21.99 -18.28 -20.64
CA THR A 155 21.27 -18.95 -19.54
C THR A 155 19.85 -18.42 -19.45
N MET A 156 18.87 -19.30 -19.23
CA MET A 156 17.46 -18.94 -19.18
C MET A 156 16.83 -19.40 -17.86
N TYR A 157 16.03 -18.52 -17.27
CA TYR A 157 15.16 -18.86 -16.14
C TYR A 157 13.73 -18.48 -16.48
N ARG A 158 12.81 -19.45 -16.50
CA ARG A 158 11.39 -19.29 -16.87
C ARG A 158 11.16 -18.44 -18.13
N GLY A 159 12.01 -18.60 -19.15
CA GLY A 159 11.91 -17.85 -20.40
C GLY A 159 12.56 -16.46 -20.40
N VAL A 160 13.10 -16.01 -19.27
CA VAL A 160 13.91 -14.79 -19.18
C VAL A 160 15.38 -15.16 -19.41
N LYS A 161 16.05 -14.48 -20.35
CA LYS A 161 17.41 -14.80 -20.77
C LYS A 161 18.41 -13.86 -20.13
N VAL A 162 19.56 -14.38 -19.71
CA VAL A 162 20.78 -13.60 -19.43
C VAL A 162 21.36 -13.19 -20.78
N VAL A 163 21.35 -11.88 -21.07
CA VAL A 163 21.71 -11.34 -22.40
C VAL A 163 23.16 -10.87 -22.46
N GLY A 164 23.83 -10.69 -21.33
CA GLY A 164 25.23 -10.25 -21.31
C GLY A 164 25.67 -9.85 -19.92
N ARG A 165 26.85 -9.22 -19.90
CA ARG A 165 27.48 -8.73 -18.67
C ARG A 165 26.88 -7.42 -18.21
N ILE A 166 27.09 -7.06 -16.94
CA ILE A 166 26.59 -5.83 -16.33
C ILE A 166 27.14 -4.60 -17.07
N ASP A 167 28.36 -4.64 -17.56
CA ASP A 167 28.97 -3.56 -18.34
C ASP A 167 28.18 -3.21 -19.62
N ASN A 168 27.41 -4.17 -20.15
CA ASN A 168 26.54 -3.96 -21.29
C ASN A 168 25.30 -3.12 -20.97
N LEU A 169 25.07 -2.75 -19.71
CA LEU A 169 23.95 -1.92 -19.26
C LEU A 169 23.87 -0.62 -20.08
N TYR A 170 25.01 -0.02 -20.40
CA TYR A 170 25.10 1.19 -21.19
C TYR A 170 24.50 1.04 -22.60
N TYR A 171 24.66 -0.13 -23.22
CA TYR A 171 24.16 -0.41 -24.57
C TYR A 171 22.73 -0.89 -24.58
N VAL A 172 22.31 -1.59 -23.55
CA VAL A 172 20.97 -2.18 -23.45
C VAL A 172 19.91 -1.12 -23.12
N LEU A 173 20.26 -0.07 -22.39
CA LEU A 173 19.34 0.98 -21.94
C LEU A 173 18.71 1.80 -23.07
N PRO A 174 19.47 2.30 -24.08
CA PRO A 174 18.91 3.10 -25.17
C PRO A 174 18.05 2.28 -26.15
N GLU A 175 18.42 1.02 -26.39
CA GLU A 175 17.77 0.16 -27.39
C GLU A 175 16.44 -0.43 -26.89
N ASN A 176 16.29 -0.59 -25.60
CA ASN A 176 15.11 -1.17 -25.01
C ASN A 176 14.32 -0.07 -24.27
N LYS A 177 13.07 0.13 -24.64
CA LYS A 177 12.14 0.97 -23.87
C LYS A 177 11.89 0.31 -22.51
N LEU A 178 12.80 0.55 -21.56
CA LEU A 178 12.73 0.05 -20.19
C LEU A 178 12.06 1.08 -19.31
N ASP A 179 11.14 0.62 -18.51
CA ASP A 179 10.44 1.45 -17.51
C ASP A 179 11.13 1.40 -16.16
N GLU A 180 11.75 0.26 -15.82
CA GLU A 180 12.34 0.04 -14.51
C GLU A 180 13.60 -0.85 -14.60
N ILE A 181 14.56 -0.58 -13.74
CA ILE A 181 15.72 -1.44 -13.49
C ILE A 181 15.58 -1.99 -12.07
N ALA A 182 15.76 -3.29 -11.90
CA ALA A 182 15.83 -3.90 -10.58
C ALA A 182 17.21 -4.53 -10.38
N ILE A 183 17.94 -4.01 -9.41
CA ILE A 183 19.26 -4.53 -9.03
C ILE A 183 19.01 -5.70 -8.07
N THR A 184 19.41 -6.90 -8.52
CA THR A 184 19.19 -8.18 -7.82
C THR A 184 20.50 -8.92 -7.62
N LEU A 185 21.57 -8.18 -7.31
CA LEU A 185 22.91 -8.73 -7.09
C LEU A 185 22.92 -9.73 -5.92
N SER A 186 23.78 -10.75 -6.06
CA SER A 186 24.16 -11.60 -4.93
C SER A 186 24.91 -10.75 -3.89
N LEU A 187 24.80 -11.11 -2.62
CA LEU A 187 25.55 -10.43 -1.53
C LEU A 187 27.06 -10.42 -1.75
N LYS A 188 27.58 -11.39 -2.50
CA LYS A 188 29.01 -11.49 -2.81
C LYS A 188 29.49 -10.42 -3.80
N ASP A 189 28.56 -9.87 -4.59
CA ASP A 189 28.85 -8.93 -5.68
C ASP A 189 28.54 -7.47 -5.29
N TYR A 190 28.32 -7.20 -4.00
CA TYR A 190 27.98 -5.86 -3.52
C TYR A 190 29.12 -4.85 -3.66
N ASP A 191 30.36 -5.29 -3.82
CA ASP A 191 31.51 -4.40 -4.10
C ASP A 191 31.28 -3.56 -5.38
N ARG A 192 30.50 -4.07 -6.33
CA ARG A 192 30.13 -3.37 -7.57
C ARG A 192 28.85 -2.54 -7.48
N LEU A 193 28.16 -2.58 -6.34
CA LEU A 193 26.84 -1.96 -6.21
C LEU A 193 26.87 -0.45 -6.47
N GLU A 194 27.88 0.26 -5.94
CA GLU A 194 28.03 1.70 -6.10
C GLU A 194 28.18 2.09 -7.57
N GLU A 195 29.03 1.40 -8.31
CA GLU A 195 29.24 1.61 -9.75
C GLU A 195 27.94 1.40 -10.53
N ILE A 196 27.22 0.30 -10.26
CA ILE A 196 25.98 -0.05 -10.95
C ILE A 196 24.88 0.98 -10.65
N VAL A 197 24.74 1.41 -9.41
CA VAL A 197 23.79 2.45 -9.02
C VAL A 197 24.09 3.75 -9.76
N ALA A 198 25.36 4.17 -9.81
CA ALA A 198 25.75 5.38 -10.52
C ALA A 198 25.41 5.32 -12.02
N PHE A 199 25.58 4.16 -12.66
CA PHE A 199 25.16 3.94 -14.05
C PHE A 199 23.64 4.03 -14.21
N CYS A 200 22.91 3.38 -13.32
CA CYS A 200 21.45 3.39 -13.36
C CYS A 200 20.87 4.80 -13.17
N GLU A 201 21.43 5.58 -12.25
CA GLU A 201 20.98 6.98 -12.01
C GLU A 201 21.22 7.87 -13.25
N LYS A 202 22.37 7.72 -13.91
CA LYS A 202 22.66 8.45 -15.14
C LYS A 202 21.70 8.13 -16.28
N SER A 203 21.11 6.94 -16.28
CA SER A 203 20.15 6.53 -17.32
C SER A 203 18.80 7.22 -17.22
N GLY A 204 18.45 7.79 -16.07
CA GLY A 204 17.12 8.35 -15.79
C GLY A 204 16.00 7.33 -15.69
N VAL A 205 16.29 6.03 -15.81
CA VAL A 205 15.31 4.95 -15.65
C VAL A 205 15.09 4.69 -14.16
N HIS A 206 13.82 4.51 -13.76
CA HIS A 206 13.50 4.24 -12.38
C HIS A 206 14.18 2.97 -11.87
N THR A 207 15.11 3.12 -10.95
CA THR A 207 15.93 2.03 -10.41
C THR A 207 15.46 1.66 -9.00
N LYS A 208 15.43 0.36 -8.71
CA LYS A 208 15.14 -0.19 -7.39
C LYS A 208 16.12 -1.29 -7.04
N PHE A 209 16.44 -1.38 -5.77
CA PHE A 209 17.30 -2.41 -5.24
C PHE A 209 16.46 -3.50 -4.57
N VAL A 210 16.71 -4.75 -4.94
CA VAL A 210 16.06 -5.95 -4.39
C VAL A 210 17.17 -6.83 -3.80
N PRO A 211 17.46 -6.67 -2.51
CA PRO A 211 18.57 -7.36 -1.89
C PRO A 211 18.29 -8.85 -1.69
N ASP A 212 19.33 -9.66 -1.88
CA ASP A 212 19.26 -11.12 -1.75
C ASP A 212 19.42 -11.57 -0.28
N TYR A 213 18.49 -11.17 0.59
CA TYR A 213 18.53 -11.58 1.99
C TYR A 213 18.17 -13.03 2.21
N ASN A 214 17.30 -13.58 1.35
CA ASN A 214 16.76 -14.93 1.52
C ASN A 214 17.83 -16.02 1.39
N SER A 215 18.99 -15.68 0.80
CA SER A 215 20.14 -16.58 0.75
C SER A 215 20.81 -16.78 2.12
N VAL A 216 20.69 -15.81 3.03
CA VAL A 216 21.35 -15.79 4.34
C VAL A 216 20.36 -15.86 5.51
N ILE A 217 19.18 -15.26 5.36
CA ILE A 217 18.19 -15.16 6.41
C ILE A 217 17.06 -16.18 6.15
N PRO A 218 16.98 -17.27 6.92
CA PRO A 218 15.98 -18.34 6.70
C PRO A 218 14.55 -17.95 7.11
N THR A 219 14.39 -16.81 7.75
CA THR A 219 13.10 -16.28 8.22
C THR A 219 12.56 -15.22 7.24
N ARG A 220 11.32 -14.77 7.44
CA ARG A 220 10.78 -13.64 6.65
C ARG A 220 11.20 -12.31 7.27
N PRO A 221 12.28 -11.67 6.77
CA PRO A 221 12.71 -10.38 7.28
C PRO A 221 11.66 -9.31 6.98
N TYR A 222 11.62 -8.26 7.79
CA TYR A 222 10.83 -7.07 7.50
C TYR A 222 11.69 -5.83 7.67
N THR A 223 11.40 -4.83 6.85
CA THR A 223 12.10 -3.53 6.90
C THR A 223 11.38 -2.57 7.82
N GLU A 224 12.15 -1.89 8.63
CA GLU A 224 11.72 -0.81 9.51
C GLU A 224 12.53 0.44 9.15
N ASP A 225 11.92 1.60 9.27
CA ASP A 225 12.61 2.87 9.06
C ASP A 225 12.94 3.49 10.42
N LEU A 226 14.23 3.59 10.71
CA LEU A 226 14.74 4.27 11.89
C LEU A 226 15.20 5.69 11.50
N TYR A 227 14.26 6.63 11.44
CA TYR A 227 14.52 8.03 11.07
C TYR A 227 15.30 8.21 9.76
N GLY A 228 14.92 7.49 8.71
CA GLY A 228 15.56 7.53 7.40
C GLY A 228 16.65 6.47 7.20
N LEU A 229 16.98 5.69 8.23
CA LEU A 229 17.86 4.54 8.12
C LEU A 229 17.01 3.26 7.95
N PRO A 230 17.06 2.58 6.79
CA PRO A 230 16.36 1.32 6.60
C PRO A 230 17.02 0.20 7.42
N VAL A 231 16.31 -0.33 8.40
CA VAL A 231 16.75 -1.45 9.25
C VAL A 231 16.02 -2.71 8.83
N ILE A 232 16.77 -3.81 8.68
CA ILE A 232 16.21 -5.11 8.32
C ILE A 232 16.18 -5.98 9.56
N ASN A 233 14.98 -6.24 10.04
CA ASN A 233 14.76 -7.14 11.17
C ASN A 233 14.75 -8.59 10.67
N ILE A 234 15.66 -9.41 11.20
CA ILE A 234 15.84 -10.81 10.80
C ILE A 234 14.68 -11.68 11.30
N ARG A 235 14.15 -11.37 12.47
CA ARG A 235 13.10 -12.18 13.09
C ARG A 235 11.84 -11.36 13.38
N ARG A 236 10.71 -11.89 12.95
CA ARG A 236 9.40 -11.27 13.24
C ARG A 236 8.87 -11.77 14.59
N VAL A 237 8.71 -10.88 15.55
CA VAL A 237 8.02 -11.16 16.79
C VAL A 237 6.54 -10.84 16.61
N PRO A 238 5.61 -11.83 16.74
CA PRO A 238 4.18 -11.60 16.46
C PRO A 238 3.52 -10.49 17.27
N LEU A 239 4.05 -10.20 18.48
CA LEU A 239 3.52 -9.19 19.40
C LEU A 239 3.97 -7.76 19.10
N THR A 240 4.91 -7.53 18.19
CA THR A 240 5.26 -6.17 17.72
C THR A 240 4.18 -5.55 16.82
N ASN A 241 3.24 -6.37 16.33
CA ASN A 241 2.10 -5.85 15.58
C ASN A 241 1.03 -5.34 16.56
N THR A 242 0.76 -4.04 16.52
CA THR A 242 -0.22 -3.35 17.39
C THR A 242 -1.59 -4.03 17.38
N LEU A 243 -2.03 -4.55 16.23
CA LEU A 243 -3.31 -5.25 16.12
C LEU A 243 -3.29 -6.57 16.91
N ASN A 244 -2.23 -7.34 16.81
CA ASN A 244 -2.08 -8.58 17.57
C ASN A 244 -1.99 -8.31 19.08
N TRP A 245 -1.32 -7.22 19.46
CA TRP A 245 -1.26 -6.78 20.86
C TRP A 245 -2.65 -6.41 21.40
N VAL A 246 -3.45 -5.63 20.63
CA VAL A 246 -4.82 -5.27 21.00
C VAL A 246 -5.70 -6.50 21.13
N ILE A 247 -5.67 -7.39 20.12
CA ILE A 247 -6.45 -8.65 20.17
C ILE A 247 -6.06 -9.48 21.39
N LYS A 248 -4.77 -9.64 21.64
CA LYS A 248 -4.29 -10.34 22.84
C LYS A 248 -4.85 -9.69 24.10
N ARG A 249 -4.77 -8.36 24.22
CA ARG A 249 -5.27 -7.64 25.41
C ARG A 249 -6.76 -7.86 25.66
N ILE A 250 -7.56 -7.86 24.58
CA ILE A 250 -9.02 -8.15 24.66
C ILE A 250 -9.23 -9.59 25.16
N VAL A 251 -8.52 -10.56 24.59
CA VAL A 251 -8.63 -11.98 25.00
C VAL A 251 -8.21 -12.17 26.45
N ASP A 252 -7.12 -11.53 26.88
CA ASP A 252 -6.62 -11.60 28.26
C ASP A 252 -7.64 -11.02 29.25
N ILE A 253 -8.29 -9.89 28.92
CA ILE A 253 -9.32 -9.27 29.76
C ILE A 253 -10.56 -10.15 29.85
N ILE A 254 -11.06 -10.66 28.73
CA ILE A 254 -12.24 -11.54 28.71
C ILE A 254 -11.93 -12.82 29.49
N GLY A 255 -10.76 -13.42 29.27
CA GLY A 255 -10.33 -14.61 29.99
C GLY A 255 -10.22 -14.40 31.50
N ALA A 256 -9.67 -13.25 31.92
CA ALA A 256 -9.59 -12.88 33.34
C ALA A 256 -10.98 -12.71 33.98
N ILE A 257 -11.91 -12.05 33.31
CA ILE A 257 -13.29 -11.88 33.79
C ILE A 257 -13.96 -13.25 33.95
N VAL A 258 -13.87 -14.10 32.94
CA VAL A 258 -14.45 -15.45 32.99
C VAL A 258 -13.82 -16.27 34.13
N ALA A 259 -12.51 -16.22 34.29
CA ALA A 259 -11.79 -16.90 35.36
C ALA A 259 -12.25 -16.41 36.76
N ILE A 260 -12.39 -15.09 36.95
CA ILE A 260 -12.88 -14.51 38.20
C ILE A 260 -14.30 -15.01 38.51
N ILE A 261 -15.20 -15.02 37.52
CA ILE A 261 -16.58 -15.50 37.71
C ILE A 261 -16.60 -16.97 38.10
N ILE A 262 -15.82 -17.83 37.44
CA ILE A 262 -15.78 -19.27 37.71
C ILE A 262 -15.17 -19.58 39.08
N PHE A 263 -14.08 -18.91 39.43
CA PHE A 263 -13.35 -19.20 40.66
C PHE A 263 -13.82 -18.36 41.86
N SER A 264 -14.67 -17.34 41.66
CA SER A 264 -15.19 -16.50 42.77
C SER A 264 -15.83 -17.30 43.92
N PRO A 265 -16.63 -18.36 43.68
CA PRO A 265 -17.21 -19.10 44.79
C PRO A 265 -16.13 -19.79 45.67
N ILE A 266 -15.08 -20.35 45.01
CA ILE A 266 -14.00 -21.01 45.71
C ILE A 266 -13.17 -19.99 46.51
N MET A 267 -12.90 -18.83 45.90
CA MET A 267 -12.17 -17.73 46.55
C MET A 267 -12.92 -17.18 47.77
N ILE A 268 -14.26 -17.05 47.69
CA ILE A 268 -15.10 -16.58 48.78
C ILE A 268 -15.08 -17.61 49.93
N ILE A 269 -15.23 -18.89 49.63
CA ILE A 269 -15.18 -19.96 50.64
C ILE A 269 -13.81 -19.99 51.33
N SER A 270 -12.72 -19.89 50.57
CA SER A 270 -11.36 -19.89 51.13
C SER A 270 -11.02 -18.63 51.95
N ALA A 271 -11.71 -17.50 51.70
CA ALA A 271 -11.53 -16.26 52.44
C ALA A 271 -12.33 -16.23 53.77
N ILE A 272 -13.34 -17.09 53.91
CA ILE A 272 -14.19 -17.23 55.13
C ILE A 272 -13.64 -18.30 56.10
N LEU A 273 -12.95 -19.30 55.58
CA LEU A 273 -12.23 -20.31 56.37
C LEU A 273 -10.90 -19.77 56.93
#